data_e184e4bf0ae03c9416b9eb7a2522f57b
#
_entry.id   e184e4bf0ae03c9416b9eb7a2522f57b
#
_cell.length_a   1.000
_cell.length_b   1.000
_cell.length_c   1.000
_cell.angle_alpha   90.00
_cell.angle_beta   90.00
_cell.angle_gamma   90.00
#
_symmetry.space_group_name_H-M   'P 1'
#
loop_
_entity.id
_entity.type
_entity.pdbx_description
1 polymer ?
#
loop_
_entity_poly.entity_id
_entity_poly.type
_entity_poly.pdbx_seq_one_letter_code
_entity_poly.pdbx_strand_id
1 'polypeptide(L)'
;LPRLVKINNSKNRLLEHISYSALKVWNECPHKHKLIYIDRNKRFVGNLHTAFGKAVHDACELVLRGASDIEDKFASCFEKELMALDKEVFHELDQETVTEFEQQGKEILPLIMGSLKDYFGDFTLSRTEEDLFERITEYEDYDRRFKGYIDLVLNTPDGKTHIIDWKTCSWGWKQERKNEAITTYQLTLYKHFYARKHNIDPDTIETHFALLKRTANKNKVELFRVSSGNKKTNNALTLLDKALYNIDSGNYLKNKLSCNYCEFRKTEDCP
;
A
#
# COMPACT_ATOMS: atom_id res chain seq x y z
N LEU A 1 -7.26 18.18 -20.77
CA LEU A 1 -5.97 17.68 -20.31
C LEU A 1 -4.90 18.68 -20.68
N PRO A 2 -4.03 19.18 -19.76
CA PRO A 2 -2.91 20.02 -20.12
C PRO A 2 -1.99 19.22 -21.05
N ARG A 3 -1.52 19.84 -22.14
CA ARG A 3 -0.57 19.23 -23.07
C ARG A 3 0.69 18.86 -22.29
N LEU A 4 0.99 17.55 -22.20
CA LEU A 4 2.28 17.06 -21.74
C LEU A 4 3.36 17.65 -22.65
N VAL A 5 4.17 18.53 -22.13
CA VAL A 5 5.26 19.17 -22.87
C VAL A 5 6.31 18.09 -23.11
N LYS A 6 6.78 17.93 -24.36
CA LYS A 6 7.95 17.12 -24.69
C LYS A 6 9.14 17.66 -23.91
N ILE A 7 9.53 16.98 -22.85
CA ILE A 7 10.70 17.31 -22.04
C ILE A 7 11.90 16.63 -22.68
N ASN A 8 12.87 17.43 -23.06
CA ASN A 8 14.12 17.00 -23.72
C ASN A 8 14.93 16.11 -22.78
N ASN A 9 15.04 14.84 -23.11
CA ASN A 9 15.36 13.69 -22.27
C ASN A 9 16.88 13.43 -22.15
N SER A 10 17.73 14.44 -21.95
CA SER A 10 19.18 14.21 -22.00
C SER A 10 19.93 14.21 -20.65
N LYS A 11 19.32 14.43 -19.49
CA LYS A 11 20.06 14.45 -18.21
C LYS A 11 19.40 13.85 -16.96
N ASN A 12 18.13 13.42 -16.96
CA ASN A 12 17.54 12.81 -15.78
C ASN A 12 16.77 11.54 -16.18
N ARG A 13 17.37 10.36 -15.98
CA ARG A 13 16.63 9.10 -15.91
C ARG A 13 15.78 9.12 -14.63
N LEU A 14 14.78 9.99 -14.63
CA LEU A 14 13.79 10.08 -13.59
C LEU A 14 13.01 8.74 -13.55
N LEU A 15 12.60 8.34 -12.38
CA LEU A 15 11.97 7.07 -12.04
C LEU A 15 11.13 6.46 -13.18
N GLU A 16 11.47 5.25 -13.59
CA GLU A 16 10.73 4.47 -14.59
C GLU A 16 9.27 4.28 -14.20
N HIS A 17 8.99 4.27 -12.91
CA HIS A 17 7.66 4.05 -12.35
C HIS A 17 7.37 4.95 -11.14
N ILE A 18 6.09 5.07 -10.82
CA ILE A 18 5.59 5.63 -9.58
C ILE A 18 4.67 4.63 -8.90
N SER A 19 4.86 4.42 -7.60
CA SER A 19 3.94 3.61 -6.78
C SER A 19 2.91 4.49 -6.07
N TYR A 20 1.84 3.86 -5.56
CA TYR A 20 0.91 4.58 -4.68
C TYR A 20 1.62 5.18 -3.46
N SER A 21 2.57 4.47 -2.85
CA SER A 21 3.33 4.99 -1.70
C SER A 21 4.14 6.25 -2.08
N ALA A 22 4.76 6.26 -3.25
CA ALA A 22 5.47 7.45 -3.76
C ALA A 22 4.51 8.60 -4.03
N LEU A 23 3.35 8.33 -4.63
CA LEU A 23 2.28 9.32 -4.86
C LEU A 23 1.76 9.91 -3.56
N LYS A 24 1.55 9.08 -2.52
CA LYS A 24 1.13 9.52 -1.19
C LYS A 24 2.15 10.47 -0.57
N VAL A 25 3.43 10.11 -0.60
CA VAL A 25 4.52 10.97 -0.09
C VAL A 25 4.61 12.28 -0.89
N TRP A 26 4.44 12.22 -2.22
CA TRP A 26 4.41 13.42 -3.05
C TRP A 26 3.24 14.33 -2.68
N ASN A 27 2.04 13.78 -2.48
CA ASN A 27 0.86 14.53 -2.08
C ASN A 27 1.03 15.17 -0.69
N GLU A 28 1.73 14.49 0.22
CA GLU A 28 2.10 15.03 1.53
C GLU A 28 3.08 16.21 1.39
N CYS A 29 4.18 16.01 0.68
CA CYS A 29 5.21 17.02 0.42
C CYS A 29 6.07 16.63 -0.79
N PRO A 30 5.99 17.38 -1.93
CA PRO A 30 6.84 17.12 -3.09
C PRO A 30 8.34 17.15 -2.79
N HIS A 31 8.79 17.99 -1.86
CA HIS A 31 10.19 18.03 -1.44
C HIS A 31 10.60 16.75 -0.70
N LYS A 32 9.76 16.25 0.22
CA LYS A 32 9.99 14.95 0.88
C LYS A 32 10.07 13.81 -0.14
N HIS A 33 9.17 13.81 -1.14
CA HIS A 33 9.22 12.85 -2.23
C HIS A 33 10.57 12.89 -2.97
N LYS A 34 11.06 14.10 -3.29
CA LYS A 34 12.38 14.27 -3.93
C LYS A 34 13.48 13.63 -3.09
N LEU A 35 13.57 13.96 -1.81
CA LEU A 35 14.57 13.41 -0.91
C LEU A 35 14.58 11.89 -0.89
N ILE A 36 13.40 11.26 -0.75
CA ILE A 36 13.25 9.80 -0.62
C ILE A 36 13.46 9.06 -1.94
N TYR A 37 12.79 9.51 -3.02
CA TYR A 37 12.68 8.71 -4.25
C TYR A 37 13.65 9.15 -5.35
N ILE A 38 14.10 10.40 -5.35
CA ILE A 38 15.03 10.92 -6.37
C ILE A 38 16.45 10.97 -5.83
N ASP A 39 16.64 11.62 -4.70
CA ASP A 39 17.96 11.74 -4.06
C ASP A 39 18.34 10.46 -3.30
N ARG A 40 17.37 9.54 -3.10
CA ARG A 40 17.52 8.25 -2.39
C ARG A 40 17.99 8.40 -0.95
N ASN A 41 17.68 9.53 -0.35
CA ASN A 41 17.99 9.82 1.04
C ASN A 41 16.87 9.26 1.94
N LYS A 42 16.99 8.02 2.38
CA LYS A 42 16.04 7.38 3.27
C LYS A 42 16.51 7.51 4.70
N ARG A 43 15.81 8.29 5.51
CA ARG A 43 16.04 8.39 6.95
C ARG A 43 15.25 7.40 7.77
N PHE A 44 14.08 6.98 7.26
CA PHE A 44 13.30 5.95 7.92
C PHE A 44 13.82 4.55 7.53
N VAL A 45 14.33 3.84 8.50
CA VAL A 45 14.99 2.54 8.35
C VAL A 45 14.11 1.35 8.80
N GLY A 46 12.84 1.60 9.05
CA GLY A 46 11.90 0.60 9.57
C GLY A 46 11.76 0.68 11.09
N ASN A 47 10.83 -0.09 11.62
CA ASN A 47 10.60 -0.29 13.05
C ASN A 47 9.79 -1.57 13.27
N LEU A 48 9.50 -1.91 14.54
CA LEU A 48 8.70 -3.07 14.92
C LEU A 48 7.36 -3.17 14.17
N HIS A 49 6.66 -2.03 13.99
CA HIS A 49 5.37 -2.02 13.27
C HIS A 49 5.51 -2.36 11.79
N THR A 50 6.60 -1.92 11.14
CA THR A 50 6.83 -2.25 9.72
C THR A 50 7.26 -3.70 9.54
N ALA A 51 8.09 -4.24 10.44
CA ALA A 51 8.46 -5.65 10.46
C ALA A 51 7.23 -6.54 10.66
N PHE A 52 6.40 -6.22 11.66
CA PHE A 52 5.15 -6.93 11.90
C PHE A 52 4.21 -6.87 10.70
N GLY A 53 4.02 -5.68 10.10
CA GLY A 53 3.15 -5.51 8.95
C GLY A 53 3.54 -6.42 7.78
N LYS A 54 4.81 -6.47 7.43
CA LYS A 54 5.31 -7.35 6.36
C LYS A 54 5.13 -8.82 6.71
N ALA A 55 5.54 -9.24 7.91
CA ALA A 55 5.40 -10.63 8.34
C ALA A 55 3.94 -11.12 8.32
N VAL A 56 2.99 -10.24 8.72
CA VAL A 56 1.56 -10.56 8.64
C VAL A 56 1.08 -10.68 7.21
N HIS A 57 1.52 -9.80 6.28
CA HIS A 57 1.17 -9.91 4.86
C HIS A 57 1.68 -11.24 4.27
N ASP A 58 2.93 -11.59 4.48
CA ASP A 58 3.51 -12.88 4.04
C ASP A 58 2.73 -14.06 4.62
N ALA A 59 2.37 -13.99 5.91
CA ALA A 59 1.60 -15.05 6.57
C ALA A 59 0.15 -15.14 6.06
N CYS A 60 -0.51 -14.03 5.74
CA CYS A 60 -1.84 -14.03 5.11
C CYS A 60 -1.83 -14.80 3.79
N GLU A 61 -0.78 -14.63 2.98
CA GLU A 61 -0.62 -15.40 1.75
C GLU A 61 -0.51 -16.90 2.03
N LEU A 62 0.27 -17.29 3.03
CA LEU A 62 0.40 -18.70 3.45
C LEU A 62 -0.94 -19.28 3.92
N VAL A 63 -1.73 -18.52 4.70
CA VAL A 63 -3.09 -18.91 5.12
C VAL A 63 -3.97 -19.17 3.92
N LEU A 64 -3.97 -18.27 2.95
CA LEU A 64 -4.80 -18.37 1.74
C LEU A 64 -4.42 -19.56 0.86
N ARG A 65 -3.16 -19.94 0.84
CA ARG A 65 -2.63 -21.14 0.14
C ARG A 65 -2.88 -22.44 0.92
N GLY A 66 -3.54 -22.39 2.07
CA GLY A 66 -3.87 -23.56 2.88
C GLY A 66 -2.68 -24.17 3.62
N ALA A 67 -1.68 -23.34 3.94
CA ALA A 67 -0.53 -23.82 4.70
C ALA A 67 -0.94 -24.27 6.12
N SER A 68 -0.37 -25.41 6.58
CA SER A 68 -0.41 -25.84 7.97
C SER A 68 0.58 -25.03 8.82
N ASP A 69 0.44 -25.11 10.14
CA ASP A 69 1.40 -24.58 11.11
C ASP A 69 1.64 -23.06 10.94
N ILE A 70 0.54 -22.33 10.74
CA ILE A 70 0.55 -20.91 10.40
C ILE A 70 1.22 -20.06 11.49
N GLU A 71 1.06 -20.43 12.76
CA GLU A 71 1.66 -19.71 13.88
C GLU A 71 3.19 -19.78 13.84
N ASP A 72 3.76 -20.97 13.56
CA ASP A 72 5.20 -21.16 13.47
C ASP A 72 5.78 -20.48 12.22
N LYS A 73 5.06 -20.55 11.11
CA LYS A 73 5.45 -19.85 9.86
C LYS A 73 5.44 -18.35 10.03
N PHE A 74 4.42 -17.81 10.70
CA PHE A 74 4.37 -16.39 11.01
C PHE A 74 5.54 -15.99 11.94
N ALA A 75 5.81 -16.76 13.00
CA ALA A 75 6.94 -16.49 13.90
C ALA A 75 8.26 -16.41 13.11
N SER A 76 8.48 -17.35 12.19
CA SER A 76 9.67 -17.37 11.32
C SER A 76 9.72 -16.17 10.36
N CYS A 77 8.59 -15.77 9.76
CA CYS A 77 8.50 -14.56 8.92
C CYS A 77 8.78 -13.31 9.75
N PHE A 78 8.23 -13.23 10.97
CA PHE A 78 8.40 -12.07 11.83
C PHE A 78 9.85 -11.94 12.32
N GLU A 79 10.47 -13.02 12.75
CA GLU A 79 11.90 -13.06 13.11
C GLU A 79 12.78 -12.58 11.94
N LYS A 80 12.52 -13.07 10.72
CA LYS A 80 13.23 -12.63 9.51
C LYS A 80 13.11 -11.13 9.29
N GLU A 81 11.90 -10.56 9.42
CA GLU A 81 11.67 -9.12 9.22
C GLU A 81 12.28 -8.28 10.36
N LEU A 82 12.32 -8.80 11.60
CA LEU A 82 13.04 -8.16 12.71
C LEU A 82 14.55 -8.12 12.45
N MET A 83 15.14 -9.22 12.00
CA MET A 83 16.55 -9.28 11.64
C MET A 83 16.93 -8.40 10.44
N ALA A 84 15.97 -8.07 9.59
CA ALA A 84 16.16 -7.18 8.45
C ALA A 84 16.09 -5.68 8.81
N LEU A 85 15.73 -5.34 10.05
CA LEU A 85 15.78 -3.97 10.54
C LEU A 85 17.22 -3.47 10.65
N ASP A 86 17.39 -2.15 10.65
CA ASP A 86 18.67 -1.55 10.98
C ASP A 86 19.16 -2.04 12.35
N LYS A 87 20.48 -2.24 12.49
CA LYS A 87 21.08 -2.81 13.70
C LYS A 87 20.77 -1.99 14.95
N GLU A 88 20.80 -0.66 14.85
CA GLU A 88 20.50 0.22 15.98
C GLU A 88 19.04 0.06 16.40
N VAL A 89 18.12 0.07 15.42
CA VAL A 89 16.68 -0.15 15.66
C VAL A 89 16.44 -1.53 16.28
N PHE A 90 17.09 -2.57 15.76
CA PHE A 90 16.94 -3.94 16.28
C PHE A 90 17.41 -4.05 17.74
N HIS A 91 18.54 -3.44 18.09
CA HIS A 91 19.08 -3.47 19.45
C HIS A 91 18.25 -2.67 20.47
N GLU A 92 17.47 -1.69 20.00
CA GLU A 92 16.57 -0.90 20.85
C GLU A 92 15.20 -1.57 21.06
N LEU A 93 14.93 -2.71 20.42
CA LEU A 93 13.65 -3.39 20.57
C LEU A 93 13.52 -3.98 21.99
N ASP A 94 12.41 -3.65 22.62
CA ASP A 94 12.01 -4.26 23.87
C ASP A 94 11.45 -5.67 23.61
N GLN A 95 12.04 -6.69 24.26
CA GLN A 95 11.71 -8.08 24.04
C GLN A 95 10.27 -8.45 24.46
N GLU A 96 9.74 -7.81 25.49
CA GLU A 96 8.36 -8.01 25.94
C GLU A 96 7.38 -7.52 24.86
N THR A 97 7.62 -6.33 24.32
CA THR A 97 6.84 -5.75 23.21
C THR A 97 6.93 -6.64 21.96
N VAL A 98 8.10 -7.17 21.61
CA VAL A 98 8.25 -8.09 20.47
C VAL A 98 7.40 -9.34 20.66
N THR A 99 7.44 -9.93 21.86
CA THR A 99 6.64 -11.11 22.20
C THR A 99 5.14 -10.83 22.12
N GLU A 100 4.69 -9.66 22.59
CA GLU A 100 3.28 -9.23 22.44
C GLU A 100 2.87 -9.15 20.96
N PHE A 101 3.71 -8.57 20.11
CA PHE A 101 3.42 -8.46 18.68
C PHE A 101 3.31 -9.83 18.02
N GLU A 102 4.22 -10.75 18.35
CA GLU A 102 4.18 -12.11 17.87
C GLU A 102 2.87 -12.80 18.26
N GLN A 103 2.49 -12.72 19.54
CA GLN A 103 1.24 -13.29 20.03
C GLN A 103 0.02 -12.70 19.33
N GLN A 104 -0.01 -11.38 19.13
CA GLN A 104 -1.10 -10.69 18.41
C GLN A 104 -1.22 -11.16 16.96
N GLY A 105 -0.12 -11.43 16.27
CA GLY A 105 -0.13 -11.99 14.92
C GLY A 105 -0.69 -13.42 14.90
N LYS A 106 -0.26 -14.29 15.82
CA LYS A 106 -0.77 -15.65 15.98
C LYS A 106 -2.28 -15.69 16.25
N GLU A 107 -2.82 -14.68 16.96
CA GLU A 107 -4.25 -14.58 17.22
C GLU A 107 -5.09 -14.07 16.02
N ILE A 108 -4.50 -13.28 15.11
CA ILE A 108 -5.20 -12.73 13.94
C ILE A 108 -5.28 -13.75 12.81
N LEU A 109 -4.18 -14.43 12.51
CA LEU A 109 -4.03 -15.23 11.29
C LEU A 109 -5.05 -16.36 11.15
N PRO A 110 -5.40 -17.13 12.20
CA PRO A 110 -6.43 -18.16 12.11
C PRO A 110 -7.82 -17.63 11.75
N LEU A 111 -8.08 -16.33 11.98
CA LEU A 111 -9.37 -15.72 11.74
C LEU A 111 -9.58 -15.26 10.28
N ILE A 112 -8.51 -15.21 9.48
CA ILE A 112 -8.54 -14.66 8.11
C ILE A 112 -9.57 -15.36 7.24
N MET A 113 -9.46 -16.67 7.09
CA MET A 113 -10.35 -17.45 6.19
C MET A 113 -11.80 -17.39 6.64
N GLY A 114 -12.07 -17.48 7.94
CA GLY A 114 -13.42 -17.34 8.50
C GLY A 114 -13.99 -15.97 8.18
N SER A 115 -13.23 -14.90 8.44
CA SER A 115 -13.68 -13.53 8.18
C SER A 115 -13.92 -13.24 6.70
N LEU A 116 -13.14 -13.82 5.78
CA LEU A 116 -13.38 -13.71 4.35
C LEU A 116 -14.68 -14.42 3.96
N LYS A 117 -14.93 -15.64 4.47
CA LYS A 117 -16.17 -16.39 4.22
C LYS A 117 -17.40 -15.68 4.79
N ASP A 118 -17.30 -15.14 5.99
CA ASP A 118 -18.40 -14.39 6.62
C ASP A 118 -18.76 -13.13 5.83
N TYR A 119 -17.77 -12.49 5.19
CA TYR A 119 -17.98 -11.25 4.45
C TYR A 119 -18.40 -11.45 2.98
N PHE A 120 -17.77 -12.39 2.27
CA PHE A 120 -18.00 -12.61 0.84
C PHE A 120 -18.91 -13.81 0.53
N GLY A 121 -19.16 -14.70 1.50
CA GLY A 121 -19.79 -16.00 1.24
C GLY A 121 -18.83 -16.94 0.51
N ASP A 122 -19.34 -17.65 -0.48
CA ASP A 122 -18.53 -18.50 -1.35
C ASP A 122 -17.66 -17.64 -2.29
N PHE A 123 -16.40 -18.01 -2.41
CA PHE A 123 -15.46 -17.35 -3.31
C PHE A 123 -14.39 -18.32 -3.81
N THR A 124 -13.76 -17.95 -4.89
CA THR A 124 -12.54 -18.59 -5.41
C THR A 124 -11.38 -17.63 -5.32
N LEU A 125 -10.21 -18.12 -4.88
CA LEU A 125 -8.97 -17.37 -4.91
C LEU A 125 -8.51 -17.23 -6.36
N SER A 126 -8.33 -16.00 -6.80
CA SER A 126 -7.80 -15.68 -8.13
C SER A 126 -6.29 -15.47 -8.08
N ARG A 127 -5.84 -14.57 -7.23
CA ARG A 127 -4.42 -14.21 -7.09
C ARG A 127 -4.09 -13.80 -5.65
N THR A 128 -2.87 -14.11 -5.24
CA THR A 128 -2.20 -13.50 -4.09
C THR A 128 -0.98 -12.73 -4.60
N GLU A 129 -0.69 -11.55 -4.08
CA GLU A 129 0.41 -10.67 -4.49
C GLU A 129 0.44 -10.38 -6.01
N GLU A 130 -0.70 -9.94 -6.55
CA GLU A 130 -0.78 -9.54 -7.98
C GLU A 130 0.06 -8.31 -8.25
N ASP A 131 1.10 -8.46 -9.06
CA ASP A 131 1.98 -7.37 -9.48
C ASP A 131 1.30 -6.47 -10.53
N LEU A 132 1.32 -5.18 -10.32
CA LEU A 132 0.91 -4.16 -11.28
C LEU A 132 2.15 -3.38 -11.74
N PHE A 133 2.41 -3.41 -13.03
CA PHE A 133 3.47 -2.62 -13.66
C PHE A 133 2.98 -2.09 -15.00
N GLU A 134 1.98 -1.18 -14.92
CA GLU A 134 1.14 -0.80 -16.06
C GLU A 134 1.48 0.59 -16.58
N ARG A 135 1.46 0.78 -17.90
CA ARG A 135 1.59 2.11 -18.49
C ARG A 135 0.52 3.05 -17.95
N ILE A 136 0.92 4.26 -17.57
CA ILE A 136 -0.02 5.25 -17.03
C ILE A 136 -0.86 5.86 -18.14
N THR A 137 -0.26 6.07 -19.32
CA THR A 137 -0.94 6.64 -20.49
C THR A 137 -0.75 5.75 -21.72
N GLU A 138 -1.62 5.91 -22.71
CA GLU A 138 -1.51 5.30 -24.03
C GLU A 138 -0.51 6.04 -24.97
N TYR A 139 0.05 7.19 -24.54
CA TYR A 139 0.99 7.95 -25.36
C TYR A 139 2.33 7.24 -25.46
N GLU A 140 2.76 6.87 -26.66
CA GLU A 140 3.99 6.10 -26.91
C GLU A 140 5.25 6.81 -26.40
N ASP A 141 5.26 8.14 -26.45
CA ASP A 141 6.40 8.97 -26.03
C ASP A 141 6.55 9.12 -24.51
N TYR A 142 5.61 8.56 -23.71
CA TYR A 142 5.60 8.66 -22.25
C TYR A 142 5.57 7.29 -21.60
N ASP A 143 6.75 6.73 -21.34
CA ASP A 143 6.91 5.36 -20.80
C ASP A 143 7.01 5.37 -19.25
N ARG A 144 6.06 6.03 -18.59
CA ARG A 144 5.92 5.97 -17.13
C ARG A 144 4.93 4.89 -16.75
N ARG A 145 5.28 4.11 -15.72
CA ARG A 145 4.45 3.01 -15.25
C ARG A 145 3.94 3.25 -13.85
N PHE A 146 2.74 2.79 -13.59
CA PHE A 146 2.21 2.65 -12.23
C PHE A 146 2.66 1.29 -11.70
N LYS A 147 3.31 1.29 -10.54
CA LYS A 147 3.73 0.08 -9.83
C LYS A 147 2.90 -0.12 -8.58
N GLY A 148 2.36 -1.32 -8.41
CA GLY A 148 1.62 -1.71 -7.21
C GLY A 148 1.66 -3.20 -7.00
N TYR A 149 1.30 -3.62 -5.79
CA TYR A 149 1.10 -5.01 -5.42
C TYR A 149 -0.27 -5.10 -4.77
N ILE A 150 -1.13 -5.96 -5.32
CA ILE A 150 -2.44 -6.24 -4.76
C ILE A 150 -2.30 -7.47 -3.89
N ASP A 151 -2.59 -7.33 -2.60
CA ASP A 151 -2.38 -8.42 -1.64
C ASP A 151 -3.26 -9.65 -1.94
N LEU A 152 -4.53 -9.42 -2.33
CA LEU A 152 -5.47 -10.51 -2.61
C LEU A 152 -6.49 -10.11 -3.67
N VAL A 153 -6.72 -11.01 -4.61
CA VAL A 153 -7.84 -10.97 -5.56
C VAL A 153 -8.66 -12.25 -5.43
N LEU A 154 -9.96 -12.11 -5.27
CA LEU A 154 -10.91 -13.22 -5.25
C LEU A 154 -12.12 -12.94 -6.15
N ASN A 155 -12.80 -14.02 -6.56
CA ASN A 155 -14.03 -13.93 -7.37
C ASN A 155 -15.19 -14.58 -6.61
N THR A 156 -16.34 -13.95 -6.68
CA THR A 156 -17.59 -14.47 -6.12
C THR A 156 -18.51 -15.03 -7.20
N PRO A 157 -19.46 -15.94 -6.85
CA PRO A 157 -20.34 -16.58 -7.84
C PRO A 157 -21.25 -15.61 -8.61
N ASP A 158 -21.46 -14.39 -8.11
CA ASP A 158 -22.20 -13.33 -8.79
C ASP A 158 -21.40 -12.64 -9.93
N GLY A 159 -20.22 -13.17 -10.24
CA GLY A 159 -19.35 -12.67 -11.31
C GLY A 159 -18.51 -11.44 -10.96
N LYS A 160 -18.45 -11.07 -9.69
CA LYS A 160 -17.60 -9.95 -9.26
C LYS A 160 -16.19 -10.39 -8.92
N THR A 161 -15.26 -9.48 -9.22
CA THR A 161 -13.87 -9.56 -8.78
C THR A 161 -13.67 -8.62 -7.58
N HIS A 162 -13.07 -9.10 -6.52
CA HIS A 162 -12.79 -8.33 -5.33
C HIS A 162 -11.28 -8.16 -5.14
N ILE A 163 -10.85 -6.91 -5.05
CA ILE A 163 -9.46 -6.53 -4.73
C ILE A 163 -9.42 -6.18 -3.25
N ILE A 164 -8.59 -6.84 -2.49
CA ILE A 164 -8.44 -6.65 -1.06
C ILE A 164 -7.00 -6.26 -0.75
N ASP A 165 -6.84 -5.28 0.15
CA ASP A 165 -5.55 -4.83 0.65
C ASP A 165 -5.54 -4.92 2.19
N TRP A 166 -4.57 -5.67 2.73
CA TRP A 166 -4.40 -5.87 4.16
C TRP A 166 -3.80 -4.63 4.81
N LYS A 167 -4.32 -4.24 5.96
CA LYS A 167 -3.77 -3.14 6.76
C LYS A 167 -3.67 -3.53 8.22
N THR A 168 -2.47 -3.65 8.74
CA THR A 168 -2.24 -3.83 10.17
C THR A 168 -2.48 -2.51 10.91
N CYS A 169 -3.13 -2.58 12.05
CA CYS A 169 -3.37 -1.44 12.92
C CYS A 169 -3.60 -1.92 14.36
N SER A 170 -3.54 -1.00 15.34
CA SER A 170 -3.84 -1.35 16.74
C SER A 170 -5.33 -1.62 16.94
N TRP A 171 -6.20 -0.63 16.73
CA TRP A 171 -7.62 -0.67 17.10
C TRP A 171 -8.60 -0.69 15.94
N GLY A 172 -8.15 -0.34 14.74
CA GLY A 172 -8.98 -0.07 13.57
C GLY A 172 -8.87 1.38 13.10
N TRP A 173 -9.67 1.74 12.10
CA TRP A 173 -9.67 3.09 11.54
C TRP A 173 -10.96 3.83 11.88
N LYS A 174 -10.82 5.10 12.26
CA LYS A 174 -11.94 6.03 12.35
C LYS A 174 -12.55 6.26 10.96
N GLN A 175 -13.81 6.67 10.92
CA GLN A 175 -14.55 6.88 9.67
C GLN A 175 -13.90 7.93 8.77
N GLU A 176 -13.27 8.95 9.36
CA GLU A 176 -12.56 9.98 8.61
C GLU A 176 -11.42 9.36 7.78
N ARG A 177 -10.63 8.47 8.40
CA ARG A 177 -9.54 7.77 7.69
C ARG A 177 -10.06 6.78 6.65
N LYS A 178 -11.17 6.08 6.92
CA LYS A 178 -11.79 5.17 5.95
C LYS A 178 -12.27 5.90 4.70
N ASN A 179 -12.67 7.16 4.84
CA ASN A 179 -13.16 8.02 3.77
C ASN A 179 -12.11 8.96 3.19
N GLU A 180 -10.92 9.00 3.77
CA GLU A 180 -9.85 9.89 3.31
C GLU A 180 -9.48 9.61 1.86
N ALA A 181 -9.51 10.64 1.03
CA ALA A 181 -9.32 10.50 -0.41
C ALA A 181 -7.99 9.83 -0.74
N ILE A 182 -6.87 10.34 -0.17
CA ILE A 182 -5.54 9.79 -0.47
C ILE A 182 -5.43 8.34 -0.03
N THR A 183 -5.96 7.95 1.13
CA THR A 183 -5.96 6.57 1.61
C THR A 183 -6.72 5.64 0.66
N THR A 184 -7.90 6.06 0.22
CA THR A 184 -8.75 5.24 -0.66
C THR A 184 -8.29 5.23 -2.12
N TYR A 185 -7.45 6.18 -2.55
CA TYR A 185 -6.88 6.20 -3.90
C TYR A 185 -5.95 5.02 -4.17
N GLN A 186 -5.38 4.37 -3.15
CA GLN A 186 -4.64 3.13 -3.33
C GLN A 186 -5.49 2.10 -4.08
N LEU A 187 -6.62 1.75 -3.50
CA LEU A 187 -7.56 0.77 -4.08
C LEU A 187 -8.18 1.26 -5.39
N THR A 188 -8.43 2.56 -5.50
CA THR A 188 -8.97 3.14 -6.74
C THR A 188 -8.00 2.99 -7.91
N LEU A 189 -6.70 3.26 -7.70
CA LEU A 189 -5.65 3.06 -8.70
C LEU A 189 -5.43 1.57 -8.99
N TYR A 190 -5.43 0.71 -7.96
CA TYR A 190 -5.34 -0.72 -8.14
C TYR A 190 -6.47 -1.26 -9.03
N LYS A 191 -7.72 -0.89 -8.73
CA LYS A 191 -8.87 -1.26 -9.57
C LYS A 191 -8.69 -0.80 -11.01
N HIS A 192 -8.30 0.45 -11.24
CA HIS A 192 -8.13 1.02 -12.57
C HIS A 192 -7.07 0.26 -13.38
N PHE A 193 -5.87 0.07 -12.82
CA PHE A 193 -4.78 -0.60 -13.53
C PHE A 193 -4.99 -2.10 -13.66
N TYR A 194 -5.61 -2.74 -12.67
CA TYR A 194 -5.99 -4.15 -12.73
C TYR A 194 -7.02 -4.41 -13.85
N ALA A 195 -8.06 -3.57 -13.94
CA ALA A 195 -9.07 -3.66 -14.99
C ALA A 195 -8.44 -3.57 -16.39
N ARG A 196 -7.51 -2.64 -16.59
CA ARG A 196 -6.77 -2.50 -17.86
C ARG A 196 -5.87 -3.69 -18.15
N LYS A 197 -5.08 -4.13 -17.17
CA LYS A 197 -4.17 -5.27 -17.30
C LYS A 197 -4.89 -6.54 -17.75
N HIS A 198 -6.06 -6.81 -17.18
CA HIS A 198 -6.82 -8.03 -17.42
C HIS A 198 -7.95 -7.87 -18.42
N ASN A 199 -8.14 -6.66 -18.98
CA ASN A 199 -9.25 -6.33 -19.89
C ASN A 199 -10.62 -6.69 -19.30
N ILE A 200 -10.84 -6.32 -18.03
CA ILE A 200 -12.08 -6.57 -17.28
C ILE A 200 -12.85 -5.25 -17.14
N ASP A 201 -14.19 -5.34 -17.22
CA ASP A 201 -15.05 -4.19 -16.95
C ASP A 201 -14.84 -3.70 -15.51
N PRO A 202 -14.40 -2.44 -15.30
CA PRO A 202 -14.22 -1.90 -13.96
C PRO A 202 -15.47 -1.97 -13.08
N ASP A 203 -16.68 -1.97 -13.65
CA ASP A 203 -17.92 -2.01 -12.87
C ASP A 203 -18.16 -3.38 -12.22
N THR A 204 -17.48 -4.44 -12.68
CA THR A 204 -17.50 -5.76 -12.05
C THR A 204 -16.47 -5.91 -10.92
N ILE A 205 -15.61 -4.90 -10.71
CA ILE A 205 -14.56 -4.94 -9.69
C ILE A 205 -14.97 -4.14 -8.45
N GLU A 206 -14.94 -4.78 -7.30
CA GLU A 206 -15.11 -4.14 -6.00
C GLU A 206 -13.79 -4.10 -5.22
N THR A 207 -13.61 -3.09 -4.39
CA THR A 207 -12.35 -2.92 -3.64
C THR A 207 -12.61 -2.83 -2.15
N HIS A 208 -11.72 -3.43 -1.34
CA HIS A 208 -11.89 -3.56 0.10
C HIS A 208 -10.57 -3.34 0.83
N PHE A 209 -10.63 -2.71 1.98
CA PHE A 209 -9.59 -2.85 2.99
C PHE A 209 -9.97 -3.93 3.98
N ALA A 210 -9.00 -4.71 4.40
CA ALA A 210 -9.10 -5.63 5.51
C ALA A 210 -8.17 -5.18 6.63
N LEU A 211 -8.74 -4.66 7.70
CA LEU A 211 -7.99 -4.20 8.86
C LEU A 211 -7.69 -5.37 9.78
N LEU A 212 -6.42 -5.60 10.04
CA LEU A 212 -5.90 -6.60 10.96
C LEU A 212 -5.55 -5.88 12.27
N LYS A 213 -6.46 -5.98 13.25
CA LYS A 213 -6.43 -5.17 14.47
C LYS A 213 -5.75 -5.91 15.61
N ARG A 214 -4.50 -5.54 15.91
CA ARG A 214 -3.64 -6.23 16.86
C ARG A 214 -4.23 -6.31 18.27
N THR A 215 -4.68 -5.19 18.80
CA THR A 215 -5.08 -5.05 20.20
C THR A 215 -6.59 -5.08 20.43
N ALA A 216 -7.38 -5.35 19.38
CA ALA A 216 -8.82 -5.47 19.52
C ALA A 216 -9.21 -6.79 20.19
N ASN A 217 -10.10 -6.73 21.19
CA ASN A 217 -10.60 -7.92 21.88
C ASN A 217 -11.63 -8.71 21.05
N LYS A 218 -12.31 -8.03 20.12
CA LYS A 218 -13.32 -8.61 19.22
C LYS A 218 -13.12 -8.07 17.82
N ASN A 219 -13.59 -8.82 16.83
CA ASN A 219 -13.55 -8.40 15.43
C ASN A 219 -12.13 -7.99 15.01
N LYS A 220 -11.13 -8.86 15.25
CA LYS A 220 -9.72 -8.61 14.92
C LYS A 220 -9.49 -8.42 13.43
N VAL A 221 -10.33 -9.02 12.58
CA VAL A 221 -10.31 -8.85 11.11
C VAL A 221 -11.57 -8.10 10.71
N GLU A 222 -11.42 -6.89 10.19
CA GLU A 222 -12.53 -6.04 9.78
C GLU A 222 -12.42 -5.71 8.30
N LEU A 223 -13.33 -6.26 7.49
CA LEU A 223 -13.44 -5.92 6.07
C LEU A 223 -14.44 -4.79 5.85
N PHE A 224 -14.10 -3.86 4.96
CA PHE A 224 -15.05 -2.87 4.50
C PHE A 224 -14.80 -2.47 3.05
N ARG A 225 -15.88 -2.21 2.33
CA ARG A 225 -15.85 -1.80 0.94
C ARG A 225 -15.43 -0.34 0.79
N VAL A 226 -14.59 -0.08 -0.21
CA VAL A 226 -14.23 1.27 -0.67
C VAL A 226 -14.85 1.49 -2.03
N SER A 227 -15.75 2.47 -2.15
CA SER A 227 -16.32 2.83 -3.45
C SER A 227 -15.27 3.52 -4.34
N SER A 228 -15.15 3.07 -5.58
CA SER A 228 -14.21 3.57 -6.58
C SER A 228 -14.93 3.75 -7.93
N GLY A 229 -15.91 4.66 -7.97
CA GLY A 229 -16.62 5.02 -9.20
C GLY A 229 -15.84 6.03 -10.05
N ASN A 230 -16.33 6.32 -11.26
CA ASN A 230 -15.65 7.13 -12.28
C ASN A 230 -15.12 8.48 -11.78
N LYS A 231 -15.90 9.21 -10.98
CA LYS A 231 -15.47 10.50 -10.42
C LYS A 231 -14.22 10.34 -9.54
N LYS A 232 -14.20 9.34 -8.67
CA LYS A 232 -13.07 9.09 -7.77
C LYS A 232 -11.84 8.61 -8.55
N THR A 233 -12.04 7.74 -9.52
CA THR A 233 -10.99 7.28 -10.44
C THR A 233 -10.35 8.45 -11.18
N ASN A 234 -11.16 9.35 -11.77
CA ASN A 234 -10.66 10.54 -12.44
C ASN A 234 -9.89 11.47 -11.50
N ASN A 235 -10.34 11.63 -10.26
CA ASN A 235 -9.62 12.43 -9.26
C ASN A 235 -8.28 11.81 -8.89
N ALA A 236 -8.21 10.49 -8.72
CA ALA A 236 -6.97 9.78 -8.42
C ALA A 236 -5.97 9.85 -9.58
N LEU A 237 -6.44 9.66 -10.83
CA LEU A 237 -5.62 9.80 -12.03
C LEU A 237 -5.15 11.25 -12.23
N THR A 238 -6.01 12.24 -11.98
CA THR A 238 -5.61 13.66 -12.02
C THR A 238 -4.53 13.99 -10.99
N LEU A 239 -4.59 13.40 -9.79
CA LEU A 239 -3.54 13.55 -8.78
C LEU A 239 -2.23 12.92 -9.27
N LEU A 240 -2.30 11.73 -9.85
CA LEU A 240 -1.16 11.02 -10.41
C LEU A 240 -0.49 11.84 -11.54
N ASP A 241 -1.29 12.38 -12.46
CA ASP A 241 -0.80 13.23 -13.57
C ASP A 241 -0.12 14.50 -13.05
N LYS A 242 -0.72 15.16 -12.04
CA LYS A 242 -0.11 16.32 -11.38
C LYS A 242 1.22 16.00 -10.74
N ALA A 243 1.31 14.85 -10.07
CA ALA A 243 2.55 14.41 -9.44
C ALA A 243 3.64 14.19 -10.49
N LEU A 244 3.33 13.46 -11.55
CA LEU A 244 4.27 13.18 -12.63
C LEU A 244 4.73 14.46 -13.35
N TYR A 245 3.79 15.35 -13.68
CA TYR A 245 4.14 16.64 -14.28
C TYR A 245 5.13 17.44 -13.43
N ASN A 246 4.89 17.53 -12.12
CA ASN A 246 5.78 18.29 -11.23
C ASN A 246 7.12 17.58 -11.02
N ILE A 247 7.15 16.25 -10.92
CA ILE A 247 8.37 15.46 -10.83
C ILE A 247 9.23 15.66 -12.08
N ASP A 248 8.63 15.55 -13.26
CA ASP A 248 9.33 15.68 -14.54
C ASP A 248 9.80 17.13 -14.81
N SER A 249 9.07 18.11 -14.27
CA SER A 249 9.43 19.54 -14.34
C SER A 249 10.44 19.95 -13.26
N GLY A 250 10.82 19.07 -12.34
CA GLY A 250 11.72 19.40 -11.24
C GLY A 250 11.10 20.31 -10.17
N ASN A 251 9.77 20.37 -10.08
CA ASN A 251 9.05 21.22 -9.14
C ASN A 251 8.81 20.50 -7.79
N TYR A 252 9.70 20.76 -6.83
CA TYR A 252 9.68 20.09 -5.51
C TYR A 252 9.38 21.08 -4.38
N LEU A 253 8.16 21.59 -4.33
CA LEU A 253 7.75 22.56 -3.32
C LEU A 253 7.68 21.93 -1.92
N LYS A 254 8.14 22.68 -0.90
CA LYS A 254 8.02 22.28 0.50
C LYS A 254 6.59 22.56 1.01
N ASN A 255 5.94 21.54 1.54
CA ASN A 255 4.65 21.70 2.23
C ASN A 255 4.89 21.81 3.74
N LYS A 256 4.92 23.03 4.26
CA LYS A 256 5.17 23.28 5.70
C LYS A 256 4.08 22.73 6.62
N LEU A 257 2.86 22.49 6.11
CA LEU A 257 1.75 21.95 6.91
C LEU A 257 1.97 20.48 7.27
N SER A 258 2.78 19.74 6.50
CA SER A 258 3.09 18.33 6.74
C SER A 258 4.38 18.08 7.53
N CYS A 259 4.99 19.13 8.09
CA CYS A 259 6.29 18.98 8.77
C CYS A 259 6.21 18.37 10.18
N ASN A 260 5.04 18.27 10.82
CA ASN A 260 4.95 17.88 12.23
C ASN A 260 5.56 16.52 12.56
N TYR A 261 5.44 15.56 11.65
CA TYR A 261 5.96 14.19 11.81
C TYR A 261 6.93 13.82 10.69
N CYS A 262 7.57 14.83 10.06
CA CYS A 262 8.49 14.60 8.95
C CYS A 262 9.89 14.31 9.48
N GLU A 263 10.47 13.19 9.09
CA GLU A 263 11.81 12.74 9.45
C GLU A 263 12.95 13.67 8.96
N PHE A 264 12.64 14.51 7.98
CA PHE A 264 13.60 15.49 7.44
C PHE A 264 13.50 16.88 8.09
N ARG A 265 12.50 17.10 8.98
CA ARG A 265 12.31 18.42 9.61
C ARG A 265 13.51 18.81 10.43
N LYS A 266 14.03 20.05 10.22
CA LYS A 266 15.19 20.59 10.90
C LYS A 266 16.47 19.75 10.73
N THR A 267 16.62 19.09 9.61
CA THR A 267 17.84 18.41 9.21
C THR A 267 18.58 19.22 8.13
N GLU A 268 19.79 18.81 7.77
CA GLU A 268 20.57 19.41 6.68
C GLU A 268 19.79 19.44 5.35
N ASP A 269 18.99 18.38 5.08
CA ASP A 269 18.23 18.25 3.84
C ASP A 269 16.96 19.14 3.82
N CYS A 270 16.45 19.51 5.00
CA CYS A 270 15.24 20.33 5.14
C CYS A 270 15.31 21.20 6.40
N PRO A 271 16.17 22.25 6.40
CA PRO A 271 16.35 23.19 7.51
C PRO A 271 15.09 24.01 7.78
#